data_4e788f36d47d00db8577488f232d8d69
#
_entry.id   4e788f36d47d00db8577488f232d8d69
#
_cell.length_a   1.000
_cell.length_b   1.000
_cell.length_c   1.000
_cell.angle_alpha   90.00
_cell.angle_beta   90.00
_cell.angle_gamma   90.00
#
_symmetry.space_group_name_H-M   'P 1'
#
loop_
_entity.id
_entity.type
_entity.pdbx_description
1 polymer ?
#
loop_
_entity_poly.entity_id
_entity_poly.type
_entity_poly.pdbx_seq_one_letter_code
_entity_poly.pdbx_strand_id
1 'polypeptide(L)'
;EPYAKAFKLGLNSFEIPKEYGGNKVDLATAEVMYEEMGYYDGNFASVMQTTNLALKPILIGGTPEQVQYFSKHILEGKGYAAFALTEPQSGSDASNVKTTAVKDGDEWVINGEKCFITNGGEADIVCVFASTDPTAGTKGISAFMVPTSTPGFSVTKYEDKSGFRTISTCSLK
;
A
#
# COMPACT_ATOMS: atom_id res chain seq x y z
N GLU A 1 9.95 -16.46 -5.36
CA GLU A 1 10.95 -16.52 -6.44
C GLU A 1 10.59 -15.71 -7.70
N PRO A 2 9.36 -15.75 -8.27
CA PRO A 2 9.02 -14.92 -9.43
C PRO A 2 9.19 -13.43 -9.19
N TYR A 3 8.77 -12.96 -8.02
CA TYR A 3 8.86 -11.55 -7.63
C TYR A 3 10.31 -11.07 -7.48
N ALA A 4 11.21 -11.89 -6.94
CA ALA A 4 12.63 -11.54 -6.86
C ALA A 4 13.28 -11.36 -8.25
N LYS A 5 12.82 -12.10 -9.26
CA LYS A 5 13.23 -11.89 -10.66
C LYS A 5 12.65 -10.60 -11.22
N ALA A 6 11.38 -10.33 -10.95
CA ALA A 6 10.72 -9.09 -11.36
C ALA A 6 11.42 -7.85 -10.78
N PHE A 7 11.81 -7.89 -9.52
CA PHE A 7 12.56 -6.80 -8.87
C PHE A 7 13.92 -6.56 -9.52
N LYS A 8 14.64 -7.64 -9.85
CA LYS A 8 15.91 -7.54 -10.60
C LYS A 8 15.76 -6.93 -11.99
N LEU A 9 14.59 -7.09 -12.60
CA LEU A 9 14.24 -6.50 -13.90
C LEU A 9 13.68 -5.07 -13.75
N GLY A 10 13.53 -4.55 -12.53
CA GLY A 10 13.02 -3.22 -12.26
C GLY A 10 11.50 -3.08 -12.40
N LEU A 11 10.73 -4.18 -12.42
CA LEU A 11 9.27 -4.14 -12.55
C LEU A 11 8.56 -3.59 -11.31
N ASN A 12 9.25 -3.40 -10.20
CA ASN A 12 8.75 -2.73 -9.00
C ASN A 12 9.13 -1.25 -8.92
N SER A 13 9.82 -0.70 -9.93
CA SER A 13 10.43 0.63 -9.86
C SER A 13 9.92 1.63 -10.89
N PHE A 14 9.09 1.20 -11.84
CA PHE A 14 8.68 2.05 -12.98
C PHE A 14 7.65 3.14 -12.61
N GLU A 15 7.18 3.19 -11.39
CA GLU A 15 6.40 4.31 -10.85
C GLU A 15 7.19 5.18 -9.87
N ILE A 16 8.35 4.73 -9.41
CA ILE A 16 9.22 5.47 -8.49
C ILE A 16 10.07 6.48 -9.27
N PRO A 17 10.12 7.76 -8.87
CA PRO A 17 10.94 8.77 -9.52
C PRO A 17 12.43 8.41 -9.56
N LYS A 18 13.11 8.87 -10.62
CA LYS A 18 14.54 8.55 -10.86
C LYS A 18 15.45 9.09 -9.76
N GLU A 19 15.11 10.26 -9.19
CA GLU A 19 15.84 10.87 -8.08
C GLU A 19 15.82 10.01 -6.79
N TYR A 20 14.86 9.09 -6.67
CA TYR A 20 14.76 8.12 -5.57
C TYR A 20 15.19 6.71 -5.97
N GLY A 21 15.88 6.58 -7.12
CA GLY A 21 16.44 5.32 -7.58
C GLY A 21 15.51 4.46 -8.45
N GLY A 22 14.33 4.96 -8.79
CA GLY A 22 13.37 4.28 -9.65
C GLY A 22 13.61 4.49 -11.15
N ASN A 23 12.73 3.92 -11.94
CA ASN A 23 12.72 4.01 -13.40
C ASN A 23 11.41 4.60 -13.93
N LYS A 24 10.88 5.63 -13.25
CA LYS A 24 9.57 6.21 -13.55
C LYS A 24 9.36 6.42 -15.05
N VAL A 25 8.31 5.81 -15.55
CA VAL A 25 7.79 5.99 -16.91
C VAL A 25 6.53 6.89 -16.87
N ASP A 26 6.05 7.31 -18.04
CA ASP A 26 4.76 7.98 -18.12
C ASP A 26 3.59 7.00 -17.87
N LEU A 27 2.42 7.55 -17.58
CA LEU A 27 1.24 6.75 -17.20
C LEU A 27 0.82 5.76 -18.30
N ALA A 28 0.85 6.17 -19.57
CA ALA A 28 0.45 5.31 -20.67
C ALA A 28 1.39 4.09 -20.79
N THR A 29 2.69 4.31 -20.63
CA THR A 29 3.68 3.23 -20.60
C THR A 29 3.46 2.30 -19.41
N ALA A 30 3.19 2.85 -18.21
CA ALA A 30 2.91 2.06 -17.02
C ALA A 30 1.68 1.15 -17.22
N GLU A 31 0.60 1.68 -17.81
CA GLU A 31 -0.62 0.91 -18.08
C GLU A 31 -0.38 -0.23 -19.07
N VAL A 32 0.39 0.01 -20.14
CA VAL A 32 0.77 -1.05 -21.08
C VAL A 32 1.62 -2.13 -20.38
N MET A 33 2.51 -1.75 -19.47
CA MET A 33 3.28 -2.72 -18.69
C MET A 33 2.38 -3.56 -17.77
N TYR A 34 1.37 -2.97 -17.13
CA TYR A 34 0.40 -3.71 -16.32
C TYR A 34 -0.49 -4.62 -17.19
N GLU A 35 -0.91 -4.15 -18.37
CA GLU A 35 -1.69 -4.95 -19.32
C GLU A 35 -0.90 -6.20 -19.75
N GLU A 36 0.36 -6.04 -20.15
CA GLU A 36 1.23 -7.16 -20.51
C GLU A 36 1.45 -8.14 -19.33
N MET A 37 1.73 -7.62 -18.15
CA MET A 37 1.85 -8.48 -16.97
C MET A 37 0.55 -9.25 -16.71
N GLY A 38 -0.60 -8.58 -16.80
CA GLY A 38 -1.92 -9.15 -16.57
C GLY A 38 -2.33 -10.18 -17.61
N TYR A 39 -1.88 -10.04 -18.86
CA TYR A 39 -2.11 -11.01 -19.93
C TYR A 39 -1.50 -12.38 -19.59
N TYR A 40 -0.32 -12.41 -18.98
CA TYR A 40 0.35 -13.65 -18.59
C TYR A 40 -0.07 -14.14 -17.20
N ASP A 41 -0.19 -13.24 -16.23
CA ASP A 41 -0.63 -13.58 -14.87
C ASP A 41 -1.22 -12.36 -14.16
N GLY A 42 -2.56 -12.32 -14.07
CA GLY A 42 -3.28 -11.25 -13.38
C GLY A 42 -2.96 -11.15 -11.89
N ASN A 43 -2.60 -12.25 -11.22
CA ASN A 43 -2.17 -12.20 -9.82
C ASN A 43 -0.84 -11.45 -9.68
N PHE A 44 0.11 -11.76 -10.56
CA PHE A 44 1.41 -11.08 -10.59
C PHE A 44 1.25 -9.57 -10.83
N ALA A 45 0.48 -9.19 -11.85
CA ALA A 45 0.19 -7.79 -12.15
C ALA A 45 -0.46 -7.08 -10.96
N SER A 46 -1.43 -7.72 -10.29
CA SER A 46 -2.13 -7.16 -9.14
C SER A 46 -1.21 -6.92 -7.93
N VAL A 47 -0.27 -7.82 -7.65
CA VAL A 47 0.72 -7.63 -6.57
C VAL A 47 1.62 -6.42 -6.87
N MET A 48 2.11 -6.29 -8.11
CA MET A 48 2.96 -5.17 -8.53
C MET A 48 2.19 -3.85 -8.46
N GLN A 49 0.98 -3.81 -9.00
CA GLN A 49 0.12 -2.63 -8.99
C GLN A 49 -0.23 -2.19 -7.56
N THR A 50 -0.59 -3.13 -6.68
CA THR A 50 -0.93 -2.82 -5.29
C THR A 50 0.26 -2.22 -4.53
N THR A 51 1.47 -2.76 -4.75
CA THR A 51 2.69 -2.23 -4.15
C THR A 51 2.95 -0.78 -4.59
N ASN A 52 2.83 -0.50 -5.89
CA ASN A 52 2.98 0.85 -6.42
C ASN A 52 1.85 1.79 -5.96
N LEU A 53 0.61 1.30 -5.89
CA LEU A 53 -0.53 2.06 -5.36
C LEU A 53 -0.28 2.51 -3.91
N ALA A 54 0.27 1.63 -3.08
CA ALA A 54 0.56 1.94 -1.68
C ALA A 54 1.62 3.05 -1.51
N LEU A 55 2.50 3.24 -2.49
CA LEU A 55 3.49 4.31 -2.49
C LEU A 55 2.93 5.65 -2.95
N LYS A 56 1.83 5.70 -3.72
CA LYS A 56 1.32 6.95 -4.29
C LYS A 56 1.06 8.05 -3.25
N PRO A 57 0.45 7.78 -2.09
CA PRO A 57 0.24 8.83 -1.09
C PRO A 57 1.53 9.48 -0.60
N ILE A 58 2.59 8.69 -0.41
CA ILE A 58 3.87 9.23 0.04
C ILE A 58 4.63 9.95 -1.08
N LEU A 59 4.51 9.48 -2.32
CA LEU A 59 5.08 10.16 -3.50
C LEU A 59 4.42 11.53 -3.75
N ILE A 60 3.17 11.71 -3.31
CA ILE A 60 2.40 12.95 -3.52
C ILE A 60 2.56 13.90 -2.33
N GLY A 61 2.51 13.39 -1.10
CA GLY A 61 2.39 14.21 0.11
C GLY A 61 3.49 13.99 1.15
N GLY A 62 4.43 13.07 0.92
CA GLY A 62 5.53 12.81 1.83
C GLY A 62 6.67 13.82 1.71
N THR A 63 7.51 13.90 2.75
CA THR A 63 8.77 14.63 2.67
C THR A 63 9.77 13.87 1.78
N PRO A 64 10.80 14.55 1.20
CA PRO A 64 11.82 13.87 0.41
C PRO A 64 12.49 12.70 1.15
N GLU A 65 12.72 12.84 2.46
CA GLU A 65 13.32 11.78 3.30
C GLU A 65 12.40 10.58 3.42
N GLN A 66 11.10 10.80 3.59
CA GLN A 66 10.10 9.74 3.64
C GLN A 66 10.00 9.02 2.29
N VAL A 67 9.93 9.77 1.20
CA VAL A 67 9.90 9.19 -0.15
C VAL A 67 11.15 8.35 -0.39
N GLN A 68 12.34 8.86 -0.06
CA GLN A 68 13.60 8.13 -0.21
C GLN A 68 13.61 6.83 0.60
N TYR A 69 13.17 6.89 1.86
CA TYR A 69 13.14 5.73 2.76
C TYR A 69 12.25 4.60 2.20
N PHE A 70 11.00 4.92 1.84
CA PHE A 70 10.05 3.91 1.36
C PHE A 70 10.36 3.43 -0.07
N SER A 71 10.85 4.31 -0.95
CA SER A 71 11.31 3.91 -2.28
C SER A 71 12.46 2.92 -2.19
N LYS A 72 13.45 3.20 -1.34
CA LYS A 72 14.58 2.30 -1.11
C LYS A 72 14.13 0.93 -0.59
N HIS A 73 13.18 0.90 0.34
CA HIS A 73 12.63 -0.35 0.87
C HIS A 73 12.05 -1.25 -0.24
N ILE A 74 11.26 -0.65 -1.14
CA ILE A 74 10.67 -1.38 -2.29
C ILE A 74 11.74 -1.80 -3.30
N LEU A 75 12.69 -0.92 -3.62
CA LEU A 75 13.74 -1.19 -4.61
C LEU A 75 14.71 -2.30 -4.17
N GLU A 76 14.98 -2.41 -2.89
CA GLU A 76 15.82 -3.47 -2.34
C GLU A 76 15.10 -4.84 -2.31
N GLY A 77 13.83 -4.91 -2.73
CA GLY A 77 13.03 -6.13 -2.76
C GLY A 77 12.82 -6.75 -1.38
N LYS A 78 12.79 -5.91 -0.35
CA LYS A 78 12.62 -6.34 1.05
C LYS A 78 11.18 -6.63 1.41
N GLY A 79 10.24 -6.31 0.52
CA GLY A 79 8.86 -6.60 0.76
C GLY A 79 7.88 -6.00 -0.23
N TYR A 80 6.63 -6.28 0.00
CA TYR A 80 5.50 -5.70 -0.67
C TYR A 80 4.92 -4.58 0.17
N ALA A 81 4.21 -3.65 -0.46
CA ALA A 81 3.38 -2.70 0.24
C ALA A 81 1.90 -3.02 0.01
N ALA A 82 1.07 -2.64 0.97
CA ALA A 82 -0.38 -2.77 0.90
C ALA A 82 -1.06 -1.41 1.11
N PHE A 83 -2.23 -1.24 0.48
CA PHE A 83 -3.03 -0.02 0.54
C PHE A 83 -4.28 -0.28 1.38
N ALA A 84 -4.35 0.29 2.58
CA ALA A 84 -5.37 0.02 3.58
C ALA A 84 -6.29 1.23 3.80
N LEU A 85 -7.23 1.43 2.87
CA LEU A 85 -8.27 2.46 2.95
C LEU A 85 -9.59 1.88 3.43
N THR A 86 -10.05 0.78 2.82
CA THR A 86 -11.37 0.19 2.99
C THR A 86 -11.61 -0.32 4.41
N GLU A 87 -12.80 -0.04 4.94
CA GLU A 87 -13.29 -0.52 6.24
C GLU A 87 -14.65 -1.21 6.08
N PRO A 88 -15.12 -2.00 7.05
CA PRO A 88 -16.40 -2.69 6.96
C PRO A 88 -17.60 -1.77 6.60
N GLN A 89 -17.57 -0.52 7.04
CA GLN A 89 -18.62 0.48 6.79
C GLN A 89 -18.22 1.55 5.76
N SER A 90 -17.00 1.51 5.23
CA SER A 90 -16.45 2.54 4.34
C SER A 90 -15.73 1.90 3.15
N GLY A 91 -16.45 1.74 2.06
CA GLY A 91 -15.95 1.28 0.77
C GLY A 91 -15.91 2.44 -0.23
N SER A 92 -16.95 2.54 -1.09
CA SER A 92 -17.07 3.63 -2.06
C SER A 92 -17.17 5.02 -1.41
N ASP A 93 -17.75 5.10 -0.22
CA ASP A 93 -17.70 6.30 0.61
C ASP A 93 -16.42 6.30 1.48
N ALA A 94 -15.28 6.61 0.85
CA ALA A 94 -14.00 6.72 1.53
C ALA A 94 -13.94 7.88 2.55
N SER A 95 -14.92 8.79 2.53
CA SER A 95 -15.01 9.88 3.51
C SER A 95 -15.43 9.39 4.90
N ASN A 96 -16.04 8.21 4.98
CA ASN A 96 -16.59 7.63 6.21
C ASN A 96 -15.60 6.73 6.97
N VAL A 97 -14.29 6.98 6.83
CA VAL A 97 -13.24 6.28 7.58
C VAL A 97 -13.44 6.47 9.07
N LYS A 98 -13.45 5.36 9.83
CA LYS A 98 -13.60 5.34 11.31
C LYS A 98 -12.30 5.00 12.02
N THR A 99 -11.30 4.43 11.33
CA THR A 99 -9.95 4.30 11.88
C THR A 99 -9.46 5.68 12.30
N THR A 100 -8.98 5.81 13.52
CA THR A 100 -8.48 7.07 14.10
C THR A 100 -6.97 7.03 14.25
N ALA A 101 -6.33 8.18 14.17
CA ALA A 101 -4.95 8.37 14.55
C ALA A 101 -4.86 9.55 15.51
N VAL A 102 -4.41 9.29 16.73
CA VAL A 102 -4.27 10.30 17.79
C VAL A 102 -2.79 10.51 18.08
N LYS A 103 -2.38 11.76 18.11
CA LYS A 103 -0.98 12.12 18.41
C LYS A 103 -0.68 11.88 19.89
N ASP A 104 0.43 11.18 20.17
CA ASP A 104 0.95 10.93 21.51
C ASP A 104 2.46 11.25 21.53
N GLY A 105 2.80 12.42 22.03
CA GLY A 105 4.17 12.96 21.93
C GLY A 105 4.60 13.13 20.47
N ASP A 106 5.66 12.46 20.07
CA ASP A 106 6.19 12.46 18.71
C ASP A 106 5.66 11.33 17.83
N GLU A 107 4.81 10.47 18.39
CA GLU A 107 4.23 9.30 17.72
C GLU A 107 2.74 9.49 17.43
N TRP A 108 2.17 8.55 16.69
CA TRP A 108 0.74 8.45 16.42
C TRP A 108 0.22 7.08 16.85
N VAL A 109 -0.84 7.07 17.63
CA VAL A 109 -1.56 5.85 18.01
C VAL A 109 -2.72 5.66 17.05
N ILE A 110 -2.65 4.60 16.21
CA ILE A 110 -3.68 4.27 15.23
C ILE A 110 -4.57 3.18 15.81
N ASN A 111 -5.90 3.40 15.76
CA ASN A 111 -6.89 2.42 16.20
C ASN A 111 -7.97 2.25 15.14
N GLY A 112 -8.20 1.02 14.72
CA GLY A 112 -9.25 0.71 13.75
C GLY A 112 -9.08 -0.64 13.10
N GLU A 113 -9.95 -0.91 12.13
CA GLU A 113 -9.97 -2.14 11.34
C GLU A 113 -10.07 -1.82 9.86
N LYS A 114 -9.29 -2.53 9.05
CA LYS A 114 -9.33 -2.45 7.59
C LYS A 114 -9.70 -3.80 7.00
N CYS A 115 -10.44 -3.80 5.89
CA CYS A 115 -10.85 -5.04 5.23
C CYS A 115 -10.56 -5.01 3.73
N PHE A 116 -10.49 -6.21 3.15
CA PHE A 116 -10.19 -6.43 1.72
C PHE A 116 -8.83 -5.87 1.28
N ILE A 117 -7.84 -5.95 2.16
CA ILE A 117 -6.50 -5.40 1.90
C ILE A 117 -5.65 -6.41 1.14
N THR A 118 -5.43 -6.15 -0.14
CA THR A 118 -4.54 -6.93 -1.00
C THR A 118 -3.09 -6.77 -0.54
N ASN A 119 -2.31 -7.84 -0.56
CA ASN A 119 -0.94 -7.96 -0.04
C ASN A 119 -0.84 -7.78 1.49
N GLY A 120 -1.92 -7.53 2.22
CA GLY A 120 -1.85 -7.16 3.65
C GLY A 120 -1.26 -8.23 4.55
N GLY A 121 -1.29 -9.50 4.13
CA GLY A 121 -0.71 -10.62 4.86
C GLY A 121 0.79 -10.82 4.65
N GLU A 122 1.34 -10.32 3.56
CA GLU A 122 2.74 -10.47 3.15
C GLU A 122 3.50 -9.14 3.12
N ALA A 123 2.81 -8.00 3.20
CA ALA A 123 3.43 -6.70 3.15
C ALA A 123 4.30 -6.43 4.38
N ASP A 124 5.46 -5.81 4.18
CA ASP A 124 6.28 -5.28 5.27
C ASP A 124 5.82 -3.89 5.70
N ILE A 125 5.16 -3.17 4.78
CA ILE A 125 4.65 -1.82 5.02
C ILE A 125 3.23 -1.74 4.49
N VAL A 126 2.34 -1.13 5.29
CA VAL A 126 0.95 -0.86 4.91
C VAL A 126 0.71 0.65 4.94
N CYS A 127 0.22 1.19 3.83
CA CYS A 127 -0.29 2.56 3.79
C CYS A 127 -1.70 2.58 4.39
N VAL A 128 -1.83 3.05 5.62
CA VAL A 128 -3.09 3.11 6.38
C VAL A 128 -3.67 4.51 6.32
N PHE A 129 -4.95 4.62 5.96
CA PHE A 129 -5.69 5.87 6.04
C PHE A 129 -6.47 5.93 7.36
N ALA A 130 -6.28 7.00 8.13
CA ALA A 130 -6.92 7.21 9.41
C ALA A 130 -7.35 8.67 9.59
N SER A 131 -8.40 8.89 10.36
CA SER A 131 -8.86 10.23 10.72
C SER A 131 -8.00 10.79 11.85
N THR A 132 -7.36 11.92 11.57
CA THR A 132 -6.62 12.74 12.55
C THR A 132 -7.48 13.89 13.09
N ASP A 133 -8.55 14.24 12.38
CA ASP A 133 -9.54 15.22 12.81
C ASP A 133 -10.94 14.82 12.28
N PRO A 134 -11.77 14.15 13.09
CA PRO A 134 -13.11 13.75 12.68
C PRO A 134 -14.04 14.91 12.31
N THR A 135 -13.74 16.15 12.77
CA THR A 135 -14.57 17.32 12.50
C THR A 135 -14.33 17.94 11.14
N ALA A 136 -13.17 17.65 10.53
CA ALA A 136 -12.75 18.20 9.24
C ALA A 136 -13.22 17.36 8.02
N GLY A 137 -13.98 16.28 8.24
CA GLY A 137 -14.43 15.38 7.17
C GLY A 137 -13.25 14.79 6.40
N THR A 138 -13.30 14.80 5.07
CA THR A 138 -12.21 14.27 4.22
C THR A 138 -10.87 14.96 4.41
N LYS A 139 -10.87 16.24 4.81
CA LYS A 139 -9.63 17.00 5.09
C LYS A 139 -8.94 16.56 6.38
N GLY A 140 -9.65 15.85 7.24
CA GLY A 140 -9.12 15.28 8.48
C GLY A 140 -8.55 13.87 8.31
N ILE A 141 -8.51 13.32 7.08
CA ILE A 141 -7.94 11.99 6.81
C ILE A 141 -6.48 12.14 6.41
N SER A 142 -5.62 11.38 7.06
CA SER A 142 -4.18 11.32 6.78
C SER A 142 -3.77 9.91 6.38
N ALA A 143 -2.67 9.80 5.64
CA ALA A 143 -2.05 8.52 5.27
C ALA A 143 -0.82 8.26 6.15
N PHE A 144 -0.71 7.06 6.66
CA PHE A 144 0.39 6.58 7.50
C PHE A 144 1.05 5.38 6.87
N MET A 145 2.37 5.39 6.74
CA MET A 145 3.15 4.23 6.32
C MET A 145 3.54 3.44 7.56
N VAL A 146 2.86 2.33 7.78
CA VAL A 146 2.96 1.51 8.99
C VAL A 146 3.73 0.22 8.69
N PRO A 147 4.91 0.01 9.31
CA PRO A 147 5.57 -1.30 9.28
C PRO A 147 4.69 -2.36 9.94
N THR A 148 4.57 -3.53 9.33
CA THR A 148 3.73 -4.61 9.89
C THR A 148 4.29 -5.22 11.18
N SER A 149 5.56 -4.91 11.49
CA SER A 149 6.20 -5.24 12.78
C SER A 149 5.81 -4.29 13.92
N THR A 150 5.03 -3.24 13.65
CA THR A 150 4.57 -2.29 14.67
C THR A 150 3.73 -3.02 15.73
N PRO A 151 4.01 -2.81 17.04
CA PRO A 151 3.20 -3.41 18.11
C PRO A 151 1.71 -3.06 17.97
N GLY A 152 0.86 -4.08 18.09
CA GLY A 152 -0.60 -3.94 17.92
C GLY A 152 -1.09 -4.18 16.50
N PHE A 153 -0.23 -4.21 15.49
CA PHE A 153 -0.62 -4.61 14.13
C PHE A 153 -0.92 -6.11 14.07
N SER A 154 -2.02 -6.49 13.46
CA SER A 154 -2.36 -7.90 13.24
C SER A 154 -3.22 -8.12 12.01
N VAL A 155 -3.02 -9.27 11.36
CA VAL A 155 -3.94 -9.82 10.35
C VAL A 155 -5.02 -10.61 11.09
N THR A 156 -6.28 -10.20 10.94
CA THR A 156 -7.41 -10.81 11.68
C THR A 156 -8.17 -11.84 10.85
N LYS A 157 -8.12 -11.72 9.52
CA LYS A 157 -8.83 -12.62 8.60
C LYS A 157 -8.14 -12.65 7.24
N TYR A 158 -8.08 -13.82 6.61
CA TYR A 158 -7.80 -13.98 5.19
C TYR A 158 -9.09 -14.29 4.44
N GLU A 159 -9.31 -13.64 3.29
CA GLU A 159 -10.50 -13.85 2.47
C GLU A 159 -10.35 -15.10 1.58
N ASP A 160 -11.36 -15.96 1.59
CA ASP A 160 -11.48 -17.06 0.61
C ASP A 160 -12.16 -16.54 -0.65
N LYS A 161 -11.35 -16.35 -1.71
CA LYS A 161 -11.77 -15.68 -2.93
C LYS A 161 -12.11 -16.68 -4.04
N SER A 162 -13.05 -16.33 -4.93
CA SER A 162 -13.38 -17.09 -6.13
C SER A 162 -12.27 -17.05 -7.18
N GLY A 163 -11.51 -15.96 -7.26
CA GLY A 163 -10.37 -15.75 -8.16
C GLY A 163 -9.24 -15.02 -7.47
N PHE A 164 -8.11 -14.84 -8.14
CA PHE A 164 -6.91 -14.20 -7.58
C PHE A 164 -6.46 -14.86 -6.26
N ARG A 165 -6.53 -16.18 -6.19
CA ARG A 165 -6.35 -16.95 -4.95
C ARG A 165 -4.89 -17.06 -4.49
N THR A 166 -3.93 -16.77 -5.38
CA THR A 166 -2.49 -16.83 -5.06
C THR A 166 -1.95 -15.56 -4.40
N ILE A 167 -2.76 -14.51 -4.33
CA ILE A 167 -2.44 -13.29 -3.58
C ILE A 167 -3.33 -13.20 -2.36
N SER A 168 -2.79 -12.73 -1.23
CA SER A 168 -3.60 -12.52 -0.04
C SER A 168 -4.51 -11.31 -0.20
N THR A 169 -5.68 -11.43 0.39
CA THR A 169 -6.58 -10.32 0.68
C THR A 169 -7.07 -10.54 2.09
N CYS A 170 -6.88 -9.58 2.97
CA CYS A 170 -7.10 -9.80 4.38
C CYS A 170 -7.74 -8.60 5.09
N SER A 171 -8.16 -8.83 6.33
CA SER A 171 -8.54 -7.80 7.29
C SER A 171 -7.39 -7.55 8.25
N LEU A 172 -7.18 -6.29 8.60
CA LEU A 172 -6.10 -5.80 9.45
C LEU A 172 -6.67 -5.08 10.66
N LYS A 173 -5.97 -5.17 11.79
CA LYS A 173 -6.27 -4.42 13.00
C LYS A 173 -5.01 -3.86 13.60
#